data_22ec39515a6acdf749f8515d4310a1eb
#
_entry.id   22ec39515a6acdf749f8515d4310a1eb
#
_cell.length_a   1.000
_cell.length_b   1.000
_cell.length_c   1.000
_cell.angle_alpha   90.00
_cell.angle_beta   90.00
_cell.angle_gamma   90.00
#
_symmetry.space_group_name_H-M   'P 1'
#
loop_
_entity.id
_entity.type
_entity.pdbx_description
1 polymer ?
#
loop_
_entity_poly.entity_id
_entity_poly.type
_entity_poly.pdbx_seq_one_letter_code
_entity_poly.pdbx_strand_id
1 'polypeptide(L)'
;MIVYTQLNKLEFGEVDIMQTLKQKSFATTSLLSIFILCFLLVIIRWINIFNEDVYVISVVINSHITNFTLSLMMCTLIGYLLLSTGKEYVSTIMVGILLIVVNFIYEIFLPILNTTDIIDALYGLVGVVLSLVYLYFIGKYGFIRE
;
A
#
# COMPACT_ATOMS: atom_id res chain seq x y z
N MET A 1 47.56 -12.08 -14.48
CA MET A 1 46.22 -12.63 -14.12
C MET A 1 45.40 -11.73 -13.22
N ILE A 2 45.98 -10.78 -12.52
CA ILE A 2 45.26 -9.82 -11.61
C ILE A 2 44.67 -8.61 -12.36
N VAL A 3 45.22 -8.22 -13.49
CA VAL A 3 44.81 -7.04 -14.28
C VAL A 3 43.45 -7.27 -15.00
N TYR A 4 43.16 -8.49 -15.43
CA TYR A 4 41.90 -8.81 -16.11
C TYR A 4 40.66 -8.80 -15.19
N THR A 5 40.85 -9.01 -13.90
CA THR A 5 39.76 -8.99 -12.91
C THR A 5 39.33 -7.57 -12.54
N GLN A 6 40.20 -6.58 -12.72
CA GLN A 6 39.89 -5.17 -12.42
C GLN A 6 39.19 -4.48 -13.61
N LEU A 7 39.43 -4.89 -14.84
CA LEU A 7 38.81 -4.30 -16.03
C LEU A 7 37.33 -4.70 -16.18
N ASN A 8 36.94 -5.92 -15.79
CA ASN A 8 35.52 -6.35 -15.77
C ASN A 8 34.66 -5.66 -14.72
N LYS A 9 35.26 -4.94 -13.76
CA LYS A 9 34.54 -4.21 -12.73
C LYS A 9 34.16 -2.80 -13.15
N LEU A 10 34.73 -2.29 -14.24
CA LEU A 10 34.53 -0.92 -14.71
C LEU A 10 33.57 -0.81 -15.91
N GLU A 11 33.26 -1.91 -16.59
CA GLU A 11 32.44 -1.86 -17.83
C GLU A 11 30.97 -2.25 -17.67
N PHE A 12 30.61 -2.90 -16.58
CA PHE A 12 29.18 -3.11 -16.25
C PHE A 12 28.89 -2.34 -14.98
N GLY A 13 28.31 -1.14 -15.13
CA GLY A 13 27.60 -0.51 -14.04
C GLY A 13 26.76 -1.60 -13.37
N GLU A 14 26.87 -1.75 -12.06
CA GLU A 14 26.10 -2.71 -11.27
C GLU A 14 24.64 -2.62 -11.70
N VAL A 15 24.22 -3.50 -12.60
CA VAL A 15 22.83 -3.81 -12.76
C VAL A 15 22.44 -4.42 -11.42
N ASP A 16 21.83 -3.60 -10.58
CA ASP A 16 21.27 -3.99 -9.29
C ASP A 16 20.25 -5.08 -9.60
N ILE A 17 20.72 -6.34 -9.69
CA ILE A 17 19.86 -7.49 -9.92
C ILE A 17 18.99 -7.53 -8.68
N MET A 18 17.75 -7.08 -8.83
CA MET A 18 16.73 -7.12 -7.78
C MET A 18 16.66 -8.56 -7.25
N GLN A 19 17.35 -8.81 -6.15
CA GLN A 19 17.28 -10.10 -5.47
C GLN A 19 15.90 -10.17 -4.81
N THR A 20 15.01 -10.97 -5.37
CA THR A 20 13.73 -11.25 -4.72
C THR A 20 13.98 -12.04 -3.44
N LEU A 21 13.62 -11.44 -2.31
CA LEU A 21 13.75 -12.09 -1.01
C LEU A 21 12.77 -13.29 -0.91
N LYS A 22 13.23 -14.37 -0.32
CA LYS A 22 12.35 -15.52 -0.05
C LYS A 22 11.28 -15.14 0.97
N GLN A 23 10.03 -15.20 0.55
CA GLN A 23 8.87 -14.83 1.36
C GLN A 23 8.47 -16.00 2.28
N LYS A 24 8.14 -15.69 3.53
CA LYS A 24 7.49 -16.64 4.42
C LYS A 24 6.00 -16.74 4.05
N SER A 25 5.43 -17.93 4.11
CA SER A 25 4.01 -18.18 3.85
C SER A 25 3.07 -17.22 4.62
N PHE A 26 3.42 -16.91 5.87
CA PHE A 26 2.70 -15.94 6.70
C PHE A 26 2.58 -14.56 6.04
N ALA A 27 3.64 -14.04 5.39
CA ALA A 27 3.62 -12.71 4.78
C ALA A 27 2.61 -12.65 3.61
N THR A 28 2.61 -13.67 2.77
CA THR A 28 1.67 -13.76 1.64
C THR A 28 0.22 -13.97 2.13
N THR A 29 0.01 -14.84 3.13
CA THR A 29 -1.33 -15.09 3.68
C THR A 29 -1.90 -13.84 4.34
N SER A 30 -1.10 -13.10 5.11
CA SER A 30 -1.55 -11.85 5.75
C SER A 30 -1.87 -10.74 4.74
N LEU A 31 -1.09 -10.63 3.67
CA LEU A 31 -1.38 -9.74 2.55
C LEU A 31 -2.75 -10.05 1.94
N LEU A 32 -2.97 -11.33 1.60
CA LEU A 32 -4.24 -11.77 1.03
C LEU A 32 -5.42 -11.48 1.97
N SER A 33 -5.24 -11.70 3.29
CA SER A 33 -6.28 -11.42 4.29
C SER A 33 -6.67 -9.94 4.32
N ILE A 34 -5.70 -9.01 4.21
CA ILE A 34 -5.99 -7.58 4.14
C ILE A 34 -6.80 -7.26 2.88
N PHE A 35 -6.43 -7.83 1.73
CA PHE A 35 -7.17 -7.60 0.48
C PHE A 35 -8.59 -8.14 0.55
N ILE A 36 -8.79 -9.34 1.09
CA ILE A 36 -10.13 -9.91 1.31
C ILE A 36 -10.95 -9.00 2.22
N LEU A 37 -10.37 -8.51 3.33
CA LEU A 37 -11.06 -7.58 4.23
C LEU A 37 -11.46 -6.29 3.52
N CYS A 38 -10.57 -5.69 2.72
CA CYS A 38 -10.88 -4.50 1.94
C CYS A 38 -12.01 -4.75 0.93
N PHE A 39 -12.00 -5.89 0.23
CA PHE A 39 -13.08 -6.28 -0.67
C PHE A 39 -14.42 -6.43 0.06
N LEU A 40 -14.43 -7.07 1.23
CA LEU A 40 -15.64 -7.18 2.04
C LEU A 40 -16.18 -5.80 2.45
N LEU A 41 -15.31 -4.86 2.83
CA LEU A 41 -15.73 -3.49 3.17
C LEU A 41 -16.35 -2.78 1.96
N VAL A 42 -15.80 -2.96 0.76
CA VAL A 42 -16.38 -2.40 -0.47
C VAL A 42 -17.72 -3.05 -0.79
N ILE A 43 -17.87 -4.37 -0.63
CA ILE A 43 -19.15 -5.07 -0.82
C ILE A 43 -20.19 -4.54 0.16
N ILE A 44 -19.86 -4.37 1.43
CA ILE A 44 -20.76 -3.82 2.45
C ILE A 44 -21.22 -2.41 2.05
N ARG A 45 -20.30 -1.57 1.55
CA ARG A 45 -20.66 -0.26 1.01
C ARG A 45 -21.72 -0.37 -0.09
N TRP A 46 -21.52 -1.26 -1.05
CA TRP A 46 -22.48 -1.48 -2.13
C TRP A 46 -23.84 -1.93 -1.63
N ILE A 47 -23.89 -2.85 -0.67
CA ILE A 47 -25.12 -3.30 -0.03
C ILE A 47 -25.88 -2.12 0.60
N ASN A 48 -25.17 -1.26 1.34
CA ASN A 48 -25.77 -0.09 1.97
C ASN A 48 -26.29 0.96 0.97
N ILE A 49 -25.69 1.03 -0.24
CA ILE A 49 -26.13 1.96 -1.30
C ILE A 49 -27.41 1.46 -1.97
N PHE A 50 -27.53 0.15 -2.20
CA PHE A 50 -28.63 -0.42 -2.96
C PHE A 50 -29.81 -0.90 -2.09
N ASN A 51 -29.62 -1.07 -0.79
CA ASN A 51 -30.68 -1.45 0.15
C ASN A 51 -30.88 -0.35 1.20
N GLU A 52 -31.84 0.52 0.96
CA GLU A 52 -32.16 1.62 1.89
C GLU A 52 -32.62 1.13 3.27
N ASP A 53 -33.16 -0.09 3.37
CA ASP A 53 -33.67 -0.68 4.59
C ASP A 53 -32.63 -1.41 5.46
N VAL A 54 -31.42 -1.65 4.95
CA VAL A 54 -30.38 -2.44 5.65
C VAL A 54 -29.10 -1.64 5.81
N TYR A 55 -28.96 -0.99 6.96
CA TYR A 55 -27.72 -0.30 7.32
C TYR A 55 -26.80 -1.23 8.09
N VAL A 56 -25.78 -1.79 7.41
CA VAL A 56 -24.74 -2.62 8.05
C VAL A 56 -23.72 -1.75 8.76
N ILE A 57 -23.42 -0.55 8.22
CA ILE A 57 -22.49 0.41 8.79
C ILE A 57 -23.12 1.81 8.80
N SER A 58 -22.66 2.68 9.71
CA SER A 58 -23.05 4.09 9.74
C SER A 58 -22.88 4.75 8.37
N VAL A 59 -23.88 5.55 7.97
CA VAL A 59 -23.87 6.29 6.68
C VAL A 59 -22.59 7.12 6.52
N VAL A 60 -22.12 7.74 7.59
CA VAL A 60 -20.88 8.54 7.57
C VAL A 60 -19.65 7.70 7.25
N ILE A 61 -19.51 6.52 7.89
CA ILE A 61 -18.39 5.62 7.60
C ILE A 61 -18.51 5.08 6.17
N ASN A 62 -19.72 4.72 5.76
CA ASN A 62 -19.99 4.16 4.44
C ASN A 62 -19.61 5.12 3.31
N SER A 63 -19.81 6.42 3.47
CA SER A 63 -19.45 7.42 2.45
C SER A 63 -17.94 7.49 2.20
N HIS A 64 -17.12 7.35 3.24
CA HIS A 64 -15.67 7.56 3.17
C HIS A 64 -14.82 6.27 3.09
N ILE A 65 -15.44 5.09 3.23
CA ILE A 65 -14.73 3.80 3.34
C ILE A 65 -13.93 3.45 2.09
N THR A 66 -14.30 3.97 0.92
CA THR A 66 -13.59 3.70 -0.34
C THR A 66 -12.21 4.33 -0.34
N ASN A 67 -12.06 5.58 0.12
CA ASN A 67 -10.77 6.26 0.19
C ASN A 67 -9.86 5.58 1.21
N PHE A 68 -10.42 5.12 2.33
CA PHE A 68 -9.71 4.29 3.29
C PHE A 68 -9.20 2.99 2.66
N THR A 69 -10.09 2.19 2.06
CA THR A 69 -9.72 0.88 1.50
C THR A 69 -8.77 1.00 0.32
N LEU A 70 -8.98 1.96 -0.58
CA LEU A 70 -8.11 2.19 -1.73
C LEU A 70 -6.70 2.59 -1.28
N SER A 71 -6.59 3.52 -0.36
CA SER A 71 -5.30 3.96 0.17
C SER A 71 -4.57 2.85 0.92
N LEU A 72 -5.29 2.06 1.74
CA LEU A 72 -4.76 0.88 2.42
C LEU A 72 -4.22 -0.15 1.43
N MET A 73 -5.02 -0.51 0.42
CA MET A 73 -4.63 -1.51 -0.59
C MET A 73 -3.44 -1.05 -1.43
N MET A 74 -3.46 0.18 -1.94
CA MET A 74 -2.40 0.71 -2.79
C MET A 74 -1.07 0.81 -2.03
N CYS A 75 -1.08 1.39 -0.83
CA CYS A 75 0.11 1.49 -0.01
C CYS A 75 0.65 0.11 0.39
N THR A 76 -0.24 -0.82 0.78
CA THR A 76 0.14 -2.17 1.15
C THR A 76 0.74 -2.93 -0.03
N LEU A 77 0.13 -2.86 -1.21
CA LEU A 77 0.61 -3.56 -2.40
C LEU A 77 1.99 -3.06 -2.83
N ILE A 78 2.12 -1.75 -3.04
CA ILE A 78 3.37 -1.15 -3.50
C ILE A 78 4.48 -1.36 -2.45
N GLY A 79 4.18 -1.11 -1.18
CA GLY A 79 5.15 -1.31 -0.11
C GLY A 79 5.59 -2.76 0.05
N TYR A 80 4.65 -3.72 -0.08
CA TYR A 80 4.98 -5.14 -0.05
C TYR A 80 5.89 -5.54 -1.22
N LEU A 81 5.62 -5.05 -2.43
CA LEU A 81 6.47 -5.29 -3.60
C LEU A 81 7.89 -4.72 -3.39
N LEU A 82 8.01 -3.51 -2.85
CA LEU A 82 9.31 -2.91 -2.54
C LEU A 82 10.09 -3.75 -1.52
N LEU A 83 9.45 -4.19 -0.44
CA LEU A 83 10.08 -5.03 0.56
C LEU A 83 10.47 -6.41 0.00
N SER A 84 9.67 -6.99 -0.88
CA SER A 84 9.97 -8.29 -1.52
C SER A 84 11.16 -8.22 -2.48
N THR A 85 11.45 -7.06 -3.04
CA THR A 85 12.65 -6.80 -3.87
C THR A 85 13.87 -6.37 -3.05
N GLY A 86 13.83 -6.51 -1.72
CA GLY A 86 14.95 -6.18 -0.84
C GLY A 86 15.13 -4.69 -0.53
N LYS A 87 14.21 -3.83 -0.98
CA LYS A 87 14.27 -2.40 -0.63
C LYS A 87 14.04 -2.20 0.87
N GLU A 88 14.65 -1.16 1.41
CA GLU A 88 14.50 -0.81 2.82
C GLU A 88 13.09 -0.28 3.14
N TYR A 89 12.68 -0.41 4.39
CA TYR A 89 11.38 0.10 4.87
C TYR A 89 11.19 1.60 4.62
N VAL A 90 12.28 2.38 4.58
CA VAL A 90 12.23 3.82 4.26
C VAL A 90 11.60 4.07 2.89
N SER A 91 11.83 3.18 1.91
CA SER A 91 11.18 3.30 0.60
C SER A 91 9.67 3.16 0.67
N THR A 92 9.16 2.33 1.58
CA THR A 92 7.69 2.20 1.81
C THR A 92 7.11 3.43 2.48
N ILE A 93 7.86 4.08 3.39
CA ILE A 93 7.46 5.35 4.00
C ILE A 93 7.35 6.44 2.93
N MET A 94 8.32 6.54 2.01
CA MET A 94 8.28 7.51 0.91
C MET A 94 7.03 7.33 0.03
N VAL A 95 6.67 6.07 -0.30
CA VAL A 95 5.43 5.76 -1.03
C VAL A 95 4.21 6.18 -0.21
N GLY A 96 4.18 5.90 1.09
CA GLY A 96 3.08 6.31 1.97
C GLY A 96 2.90 7.84 1.98
N ILE A 97 3.98 8.60 2.13
CA ILE A 97 3.95 10.07 2.08
C ILE A 97 3.42 10.55 0.73
N LEU A 98 3.92 9.98 -0.38
CA LEU A 98 3.45 10.32 -1.72
C LEU A 98 1.95 10.07 -1.88
N LEU A 99 1.44 8.93 -1.42
CA LEU A 99 0.02 8.60 -1.49
C LEU A 99 -0.83 9.56 -0.64
N ILE A 100 -0.36 9.96 0.54
CA ILE A 100 -1.04 10.97 1.36
C ILE A 100 -1.13 12.29 0.60
N VAL A 101 -0.02 12.78 0.04
CA VAL A 101 0.03 14.04 -0.71
C VAL A 101 -0.91 13.98 -1.92
N VAL A 102 -0.86 12.91 -2.69
CA VAL A 102 -1.73 12.69 -3.87
C VAL A 102 -3.20 12.69 -3.45
N ASN A 103 -3.54 12.02 -2.35
CA ASN A 103 -4.91 11.95 -1.83
C ASN A 103 -5.45 13.34 -1.43
N PHE A 104 -4.63 14.12 -0.70
CA PHE A 104 -5.01 15.50 -0.35
C PHE A 104 -5.12 16.41 -1.59
N ILE A 105 -4.21 16.28 -2.55
CA ILE A 105 -4.27 17.07 -3.80
C ILE A 105 -5.56 16.71 -4.56
N TYR A 106 -5.89 15.41 -4.66
CA TYR A 106 -7.09 14.94 -5.34
C TYR A 106 -8.35 15.56 -4.71
N GLU A 107 -8.49 15.48 -3.39
CA GLU A 107 -9.68 15.96 -2.70
C GLU A 107 -9.82 17.49 -2.69
N ILE A 108 -8.71 18.23 -2.68
CA ILE A 108 -8.74 19.70 -2.61
C ILE A 108 -8.82 20.35 -3.99
N PHE A 109 -8.07 19.82 -4.99
CA PHE A 109 -7.87 20.49 -6.28
C PHE A 109 -8.65 19.90 -7.45
N LEU A 110 -9.29 18.72 -7.30
CA LEU A 110 -10.04 18.09 -8.39
C LEU A 110 -11.57 18.03 -8.11
N PRO A 111 -12.25 19.18 -7.90
CA PRO A 111 -13.69 19.22 -7.64
C PRO A 111 -14.53 18.80 -8.85
N ILE A 112 -13.92 18.57 -10.02
CA ILE A 112 -14.61 18.19 -11.27
C ILE A 112 -15.18 16.79 -11.19
N LEU A 113 -14.54 15.88 -10.43
CA LEU A 113 -14.89 14.46 -10.32
C LEU A 113 -15.57 14.10 -9.01
N ASN A 114 -15.42 14.94 -7.99
CA ASN A 114 -15.98 14.69 -6.66
C ASN A 114 -16.27 16.03 -5.95
N THR A 115 -17.24 16.03 -5.02
CA THR A 115 -17.39 17.15 -4.07
C THR A 115 -16.18 17.17 -3.15
N THR A 116 -15.54 18.33 -3.02
CA THR A 116 -14.38 18.49 -2.12
C THR A 116 -14.74 18.07 -0.70
N ASP A 117 -14.17 16.96 -0.23
CA ASP A 117 -14.40 16.45 1.12
C ASP A 117 -13.07 16.09 1.80
N ILE A 118 -12.61 16.97 2.68
CA ILE A 118 -11.40 16.75 3.44
C ILE A 118 -11.46 15.51 4.34
N ILE A 119 -12.68 15.05 4.68
CA ILE A 119 -12.87 13.85 5.48
C ILE A 119 -12.43 12.61 4.69
N ASP A 120 -12.67 12.59 3.38
CA ASP A 120 -12.19 11.53 2.48
C ASP A 120 -10.66 11.43 2.49
N ALA A 121 -9.96 12.58 2.45
CA ALA A 121 -8.51 12.60 2.56
C ALA A 121 -8.01 12.06 3.92
N LEU A 122 -8.72 12.37 5.02
CA LEU A 122 -8.40 11.86 6.35
C LEU A 122 -8.59 10.34 6.45
N TYR A 123 -9.66 9.80 5.87
CA TYR A 123 -9.87 8.35 5.80
C TYR A 123 -8.76 7.67 4.98
N GLY A 124 -8.36 8.27 3.87
CA GLY A 124 -7.21 7.80 3.09
C GLY A 124 -5.90 7.82 3.87
N LEU A 125 -5.65 8.88 4.65
CA LEU A 125 -4.48 8.98 5.53
C LEU A 125 -4.46 7.84 6.56
N VAL A 126 -5.60 7.55 7.22
CA VAL A 126 -5.70 6.42 8.15
C VAL A 126 -5.38 5.10 7.46
N GLY A 127 -5.87 4.88 6.23
CA GLY A 127 -5.54 3.70 5.43
C GLY A 127 -4.03 3.55 5.18
N VAL A 128 -3.35 4.65 4.81
CA VAL A 128 -1.88 4.65 4.61
C VAL A 128 -1.15 4.36 5.91
N VAL A 129 -1.53 4.98 7.03
CA VAL A 129 -0.86 4.76 8.34
C VAL A 129 -0.97 3.30 8.76
N LEU A 130 -2.15 2.69 8.65
CA LEU A 130 -2.34 1.27 8.96
C LEU A 130 -1.52 0.36 8.05
N SER A 131 -1.43 0.71 6.76
CA SER A 131 -0.57 0.00 5.82
C SER A 131 0.90 0.07 6.23
N LEU A 132 1.42 1.23 6.59
CA LEU A 132 2.81 1.40 7.01
C LEU A 132 3.12 0.61 8.29
N VAL A 133 2.20 0.59 9.25
CA VAL A 133 2.34 -0.25 10.46
C VAL A 133 2.42 -1.73 10.09
N TYR A 134 1.52 -2.20 9.23
CA TYR A 134 1.55 -3.58 8.73
C TYR A 134 2.87 -3.89 8.00
N LEU A 135 3.31 -3.03 7.08
CA LEU A 135 4.54 -3.20 6.30
C LEU A 135 5.80 -3.19 7.18
N TYR A 136 5.81 -2.44 8.27
CA TYR A 136 6.88 -2.51 9.27
C TYR A 136 7.04 -3.92 9.84
N PHE A 137 5.92 -4.53 10.29
CA PHE A 137 5.96 -5.88 10.83
C PHE A 137 6.32 -6.92 9.77
N ILE A 138 5.79 -6.79 8.56
CA ILE A 138 6.11 -7.70 7.45
C ILE A 138 7.57 -7.55 7.01
N GLY A 139 8.09 -6.34 6.92
CA GLY A 139 9.50 -6.10 6.60
C GLY A 139 10.46 -6.72 7.63
N LYS A 140 10.05 -6.74 8.90
CA LYS A 140 10.85 -7.30 10.00
C LYS A 140 10.77 -8.83 10.11
N TYR A 141 9.59 -9.42 9.87
CA TYR A 141 9.33 -10.83 10.19
C TYR A 141 8.92 -11.68 8.98
N GLY A 142 8.49 -11.04 7.88
CA GLY A 142 7.87 -11.71 6.74
C GLY A 142 8.83 -12.21 5.66
N PHE A 143 10.08 -11.71 5.64
CA PHE A 143 11.08 -12.06 4.64
C PHE A 143 12.28 -12.76 5.28
N ILE A 144 12.90 -13.68 4.50
CA ILE A 144 14.17 -14.32 4.86
C ILE A 144 15.25 -13.52 4.13
N ARG A 145 16.13 -12.89 4.90
CA ARG A 145 17.35 -12.29 4.41
C ARG A 145 18.44 -13.36 4.52
N GLU A 146 18.91 -13.86 3.40
CA GLU A 146 20.09 -14.74 3.32
C GLU A 146 21.36 -13.91 3.40
#